data_ef8f4e8e156ffe5c7df62aa6b710ea78
#
_entry.id   ef8f4e8e156ffe5c7df62aa6b710ea78
#
_cell.length_a   1.000
_cell.length_b   1.000
_cell.length_c   1.000
_cell.angle_alpha   90.00
_cell.angle_beta   90.00
_cell.angle_gamma   90.00
#
_symmetry.space_group_name_H-M   'P 1'
#
loop_
_entity.id
_entity.type
_entity.pdbx_description
1 polymer ?
#
loop_
_entity_poly.entity_id
_entity_poly.type
_entity_poly.pdbx_seq_one_letter_code
_entity_poly.pdbx_strand_id
1 'polypeptide(L)'
;MHVRPQIVYKYKSISTQTDFNRVVDIIKSNHIYLPKPSMLNDPMEANALQVYLDCVGAGYTFDCGKVHPIVENRQNQYRVLSVSAIPNSPIMWAHYASGYSGCCLIYSTEKTFSGIKPVIYTDITFDLFDIDFMDDEMSEAIEESLCFKHKDWAYENEWRLIQNEDAGFLNYE
;
A
#
# COMPACT_ATOMS: atom_id res chain seq x y z
N MET A 1 -18.31 0.06 9.20
CA MET A 1 -17.11 -0.45 9.91
C MET A 1 -16.67 -1.70 9.20
N HIS A 2 -15.46 -1.70 8.64
CA HIS A 2 -14.92 -2.90 7.98
C HIS A 2 -14.49 -3.92 9.04
N VAL A 3 -14.96 -5.15 8.92
CA VAL A 3 -14.53 -6.25 9.79
C VAL A 3 -13.25 -6.85 9.19
N ARG A 4 -12.18 -6.91 9.98
CA ARG A 4 -10.91 -7.49 9.54
C ARG A 4 -11.10 -8.96 9.13
N PRO A 5 -10.66 -9.35 7.92
CA PRO A 5 -10.73 -10.74 7.50
C PRO A 5 -9.78 -11.61 8.35
N GLN A 6 -10.13 -12.86 8.59
CA GLN A 6 -9.26 -13.81 9.29
C GLN A 6 -8.11 -14.30 8.42
N ILE A 7 -8.30 -14.28 7.11
CA ILE A 7 -7.35 -14.75 6.10
C ILE A 7 -7.21 -13.69 5.02
N VAL A 8 -5.99 -13.47 4.56
CA VAL A 8 -5.67 -12.58 3.45
C VAL A 8 -4.77 -13.26 2.42
N TYR A 9 -4.77 -12.73 1.22
CA TYR A 9 -4.21 -13.34 0.02
C TYR A 9 -3.20 -12.40 -0.63
N LYS A 10 -2.01 -12.90 -0.96
CA LYS A 10 -0.99 -12.18 -1.71
C LYS A 10 -0.72 -12.89 -3.03
N TYR A 11 -1.21 -12.32 -4.10
CA TYR A 11 -0.95 -12.80 -5.45
C TYR A 11 0.49 -12.45 -5.87
N LYS A 12 1.18 -13.38 -6.48
CA LYS A 12 2.58 -13.25 -6.89
C LYS A 12 2.82 -13.86 -8.27
N SER A 13 3.55 -13.11 -9.09
CA SER A 13 4.15 -13.62 -10.31
C SER A 13 5.22 -14.67 -9.98
N ILE A 14 5.35 -15.70 -10.82
CA ILE A 14 6.46 -16.63 -10.88
C ILE A 14 6.96 -16.80 -12.32
N SER A 15 6.70 -15.81 -13.18
CA SER A 15 6.99 -15.88 -14.62
C SER A 15 8.49 -15.81 -14.94
N THR A 16 9.31 -15.30 -14.04
CA THR A 16 10.75 -15.27 -14.18
C THR A 16 11.43 -16.09 -13.07
N GLN A 17 12.67 -16.54 -13.31
CA GLN A 17 13.45 -17.23 -12.28
C GLN A 17 13.64 -16.36 -11.03
N THR A 18 13.77 -15.05 -11.21
CA THR A 18 13.89 -14.10 -10.10
C THR A 18 12.61 -14.05 -9.28
N ASP A 19 11.45 -13.98 -9.92
CA ASP A 19 10.15 -13.96 -9.21
C ASP A 19 9.91 -15.28 -8.47
N PHE A 20 10.22 -16.41 -9.11
CA PHE A 20 10.14 -17.72 -8.49
C PHE A 20 11.02 -17.82 -7.25
N ASN A 21 12.28 -17.38 -7.35
CA ASN A 21 13.22 -17.41 -6.22
C ASN A 21 12.72 -16.53 -5.07
N ARG A 22 12.15 -15.34 -5.36
CA ARG A 22 11.54 -14.46 -4.33
C ARG A 22 10.40 -15.15 -3.58
N VAL A 23 9.54 -15.89 -4.29
CA VAL A 23 8.45 -16.65 -3.64
C VAL A 23 9.01 -17.77 -2.78
N VAL A 24 10.01 -18.49 -3.27
CA VAL A 24 10.70 -19.55 -2.50
C VAL A 24 11.34 -18.98 -1.23
N ASP A 25 11.98 -17.81 -1.33
CA ASP A 25 12.60 -17.14 -0.17
C ASP A 25 11.56 -16.71 0.85
N ILE A 26 10.42 -16.15 0.42
CA ILE A 26 9.30 -15.83 1.32
C ILE A 26 8.88 -17.05 2.13
N ILE A 27 8.69 -18.20 1.47
CA ILE A 27 8.23 -19.43 2.12
C ILE A 27 9.30 -20.03 3.04
N LYS A 28 10.57 -20.00 2.64
CA LYS A 28 11.66 -20.64 3.40
C LYS A 28 12.12 -19.85 4.60
N SER A 29 12.14 -18.53 4.49
CA SER A 29 12.69 -17.65 5.51
C SER A 29 11.64 -16.97 6.37
N ASN A 30 10.35 -17.23 6.10
CA ASN A 30 9.23 -16.60 6.81
C ASN A 30 9.33 -15.07 6.87
N HIS A 31 9.84 -14.44 5.80
CA HIS A 31 9.85 -12.99 5.69
C HIS A 31 9.26 -12.53 4.37
N ILE A 32 8.64 -11.37 4.38
CA ILE A 32 8.06 -10.75 3.20
C ILE A 32 8.59 -9.33 3.04
N TYR A 33 8.89 -8.95 1.81
CA TYR A 33 9.32 -7.59 1.48
C TYR A 33 8.13 -6.63 1.47
N LEU A 34 8.28 -5.50 2.16
CA LEU A 34 7.37 -4.38 2.17
C LEU A 34 7.94 -3.26 1.28
N PRO A 35 7.33 -2.97 0.14
CA PRO A 35 7.79 -1.88 -0.73
C PRO A 35 7.57 -0.51 -0.10
N LYS A 36 8.32 0.48 -0.60
CA LYS A 36 8.02 1.89 -0.35
C LYS A 36 6.72 2.30 -1.05
N PRO A 37 6.00 3.32 -0.58
CA PRO A 37 4.81 3.86 -1.25
C PRO A 37 5.05 4.19 -2.73
N SER A 38 6.20 4.75 -3.08
CA SER A 38 6.59 5.06 -4.46
C SER A 38 6.76 3.84 -5.38
N MET A 39 6.72 2.62 -4.85
CA MET A 39 6.81 1.36 -5.59
C MET A 39 5.45 0.67 -5.75
N LEU A 40 4.38 1.27 -5.25
CA LEU A 40 3.02 0.76 -5.46
C LEU A 40 2.64 0.86 -6.95
N ASN A 41 1.74 0.00 -7.40
CA ASN A 41 1.41 -0.12 -8.82
C ASN A 41 0.46 0.96 -9.35
N ASP A 42 -0.31 1.61 -8.50
CA ASP A 42 -1.13 2.75 -8.90
C ASP A 42 -0.31 4.04 -8.72
N PRO A 43 0.03 4.74 -9.79
CA PRO A 43 0.79 5.99 -9.71
C PRO A 43 0.03 7.11 -8.99
N MET A 44 -1.28 6.97 -8.77
CA MET A 44 -2.10 7.94 -8.05
C MET A 44 -2.12 7.71 -6.53
N GLU A 45 -1.73 6.54 -6.03
CA GLU A 45 -1.77 6.24 -4.61
C GLU A 45 -0.84 7.13 -3.78
N ALA A 46 0.39 7.34 -4.24
CA ALA A 46 1.33 8.24 -3.57
C ALA A 46 1.05 9.73 -3.81
N ASN A 47 0.18 10.05 -4.78
CA ASN A 47 -0.16 11.42 -5.18
C ASN A 47 -1.38 12.00 -4.44
N ALA A 48 -2.10 11.20 -3.65
CA ALA A 48 -3.27 11.70 -2.93
C ALA A 48 -2.94 12.86 -1.99
N LEU A 49 -1.76 12.86 -1.39
CA LEU A 49 -1.27 13.96 -0.56
C LEU A 49 -0.82 15.18 -1.37
N GLN A 50 -0.48 15.02 -2.64
CA GLN A 50 0.08 16.05 -3.50
C GLN A 50 -0.96 17.10 -3.90
N VAL A 51 -2.15 16.66 -4.29
CA VAL A 51 -3.22 17.56 -4.76
C VAL A 51 -3.61 18.56 -3.68
N TYR A 52 -3.50 18.17 -2.44
CA TYR A 52 -3.81 19.02 -1.30
C TYR A 52 -2.77 20.12 -1.05
N LEU A 53 -1.49 19.79 -1.03
CA LEU A 53 -0.42 20.78 -0.80
C LEU A 53 -0.39 21.86 -1.87
N ASP A 54 -0.87 21.56 -3.08
CA ASP A 54 -1.05 22.52 -4.16
C ASP A 54 -2.18 23.52 -3.88
N CYS A 55 -3.19 23.14 -3.09
CA CYS A 55 -4.37 23.96 -2.82
C CYS A 55 -4.23 24.87 -1.59
N VAL A 56 -3.43 24.53 -0.60
CA VAL A 56 -3.31 25.27 0.69
C VAL A 56 -2.18 26.28 0.70
N GLY A 57 -1.42 26.40 -0.37
CA GLY A 57 -0.24 27.24 -0.44
C GLY A 57 -0.46 28.70 -0.16
N ALA A 58 -0.38 29.11 1.07
CA ALA A 58 -0.09 30.49 1.43
C ALA A 58 1.27 30.90 0.81
N GLY A 59 1.28 31.29 -0.45
CA GLY A 59 2.39 32.00 -1.08
C GLY A 59 3.49 31.13 -1.72
N TYR A 60 3.34 29.84 -1.81
CA TYR A 60 4.24 28.97 -2.58
C TYR A 60 3.55 28.51 -3.86
N THR A 61 4.08 28.90 -5.02
CA THR A 61 3.69 28.34 -6.31
C THR A 61 4.29 26.94 -6.41
N PHE A 62 3.52 25.92 -6.09
CA PHE A 62 3.89 24.55 -6.36
C PHE A 62 3.54 24.19 -7.80
N ASP A 63 4.47 23.54 -8.48
CA ASP A 63 4.25 22.99 -9.82
C ASP A 63 3.27 21.81 -9.68
N CYS A 64 2.02 21.99 -10.13
CA CYS A 64 1.00 20.93 -10.12
C CYS A 64 1.59 19.65 -10.73
N GLY A 65 1.69 18.60 -9.94
CA GLY A 65 2.21 17.32 -10.38
C GLY A 65 3.48 16.85 -9.66
N LYS A 66 3.99 17.54 -8.64
CA LYS A 66 5.15 17.08 -7.86
C LYS A 66 4.86 17.07 -6.37
N VAL A 67 5.08 15.94 -5.72
CA VAL A 67 5.01 15.82 -4.26
C VAL A 67 6.03 16.76 -3.64
N HIS A 68 5.62 17.52 -2.61
CA HIS A 68 6.56 18.37 -1.89
C HIS A 68 7.71 17.50 -1.30
N PRO A 69 8.99 17.88 -1.46
CA PRO A 69 10.11 17.03 -1.04
C PRO A 69 10.06 16.58 0.42
N ILE A 70 9.50 17.38 1.32
CA ILE A 70 9.33 17.01 2.73
C ILE A 70 8.34 15.85 2.87
N VAL A 71 7.21 15.93 2.18
CA VAL A 71 6.17 14.88 2.20
C VAL A 71 6.70 13.60 1.56
N GLU A 72 7.37 13.71 0.41
CA GLU A 72 7.98 12.57 -0.26
C GLU A 72 9.02 11.88 0.62
N ASN A 73 9.89 12.63 1.28
CA ASN A 73 10.88 12.09 2.20
C ASN A 73 10.21 11.36 3.37
N ARG A 74 9.14 11.91 3.94
CA ARG A 74 8.40 11.26 5.02
C ARG A 74 7.63 10.04 4.55
N GLN A 75 6.94 10.11 3.41
CA GLN A 75 6.29 8.94 2.83
C GLN A 75 7.28 7.79 2.56
N ASN A 76 8.49 8.11 2.14
CA ASN A 76 9.55 7.12 1.89
C ASN A 76 10.08 6.43 3.16
N GLN A 77 9.75 6.90 4.36
CA GLN A 77 10.01 6.20 5.62
C GLN A 77 9.03 5.05 5.86
N TYR A 78 7.87 5.09 5.22
CA TYR A 78 6.88 4.03 5.34
C TYR A 78 7.17 2.84 4.43
N ARG A 79 6.65 1.71 4.84
CA ARG A 79 6.63 0.44 4.10
C ARG A 79 5.22 -0.09 4.06
N VAL A 80 4.78 -0.55 2.91
CA VAL A 80 3.38 -0.95 2.68
C VAL A 80 3.32 -2.36 2.14
N LEU A 81 2.63 -3.24 2.84
CA LEU A 81 2.29 -4.56 2.33
C LEU A 81 0.81 -4.59 1.96
N SER A 82 0.52 -4.69 0.68
CA SER A 82 -0.82 -4.87 0.13
C SER A 82 -1.20 -6.34 0.05
N VAL A 83 -2.35 -6.68 0.59
CA VAL A 83 -2.96 -8.02 0.54
C VAL A 83 -4.44 -7.89 0.18
N SER A 84 -5.05 -8.94 -0.36
CA SER A 84 -6.46 -8.96 -0.72
C SER A 84 -7.27 -9.81 0.25
N ALA A 85 -8.52 -9.45 0.49
CA ALA A 85 -9.46 -10.31 1.21
C ALA A 85 -10.18 -11.32 0.29
N ILE A 86 -9.90 -11.32 -1.02
CA ILE A 86 -10.57 -12.17 -2.01
C ILE A 86 -9.63 -13.28 -2.50
N PRO A 87 -9.99 -14.58 -2.34
CA PRO A 87 -9.13 -15.71 -2.73
C PRO A 87 -9.13 -16.01 -4.23
N ASN A 88 -10.21 -15.71 -4.95
CA ASN A 88 -10.47 -16.22 -6.30
C ASN A 88 -10.95 -15.14 -7.28
N SER A 89 -10.31 -13.97 -7.27
CA SER A 89 -10.62 -12.92 -8.24
C SER A 89 -9.88 -13.18 -9.56
N PRO A 90 -10.60 -13.40 -10.69
CA PRO A 90 -9.97 -13.55 -12.01
C PRO A 90 -9.09 -12.34 -12.38
N ILE A 91 -9.51 -11.14 -11.99
CA ILE A 91 -8.78 -9.90 -12.27
C ILE A 91 -7.47 -9.88 -11.49
N MET A 92 -7.49 -10.29 -10.20
CA MET A 92 -6.27 -10.39 -9.38
C MET A 92 -5.29 -11.42 -9.94
N TRP A 93 -5.76 -12.58 -10.40
CA TRP A 93 -4.93 -13.58 -11.06
C TRP A 93 -4.32 -13.07 -12.37
N ALA A 94 -5.10 -12.32 -13.16
CA ALA A 94 -4.60 -11.72 -14.39
C ALA A 94 -3.51 -10.67 -14.14
N HIS A 95 -3.75 -9.74 -13.19
CA HIS A 95 -2.86 -8.60 -12.95
C HIS A 95 -1.61 -8.97 -12.14
N TYR A 96 -1.77 -9.78 -11.07
CA TYR A 96 -0.73 -9.97 -10.07
C TYR A 96 -0.09 -11.36 -10.05
N ALA A 97 -0.67 -12.31 -10.77
CA ALA A 97 -0.18 -13.69 -10.86
C ALA A 97 0.13 -14.11 -12.30
N SER A 98 0.70 -13.21 -13.10
CA SER A 98 1.18 -13.48 -14.48
C SER A 98 0.14 -14.17 -15.36
N GLY A 99 -1.10 -13.66 -15.38
CA GLY A 99 -2.15 -14.24 -16.20
C GLY A 99 -2.44 -15.69 -15.84
N TYR A 100 -2.65 -15.97 -14.56
CA TYR A 100 -2.94 -17.32 -14.01
C TYR A 100 -1.75 -18.30 -13.97
N SER A 101 -0.54 -17.88 -14.30
CA SER A 101 0.67 -18.72 -14.19
C SER A 101 1.49 -18.47 -12.92
N GLY A 102 0.96 -17.68 -12.01
CA GLY A 102 1.58 -17.32 -10.73
C GLY A 102 1.13 -18.20 -9.57
N CYS A 103 1.26 -17.65 -8.37
CA CYS A 103 0.79 -18.27 -7.13
C CYS A 103 0.06 -17.26 -6.23
N CYS A 104 -0.66 -17.77 -5.25
CA CYS A 104 -1.31 -16.99 -4.22
C CYS A 104 -0.87 -17.48 -2.84
N LEU A 105 -0.17 -16.64 -2.10
CA LEU A 105 0.22 -16.88 -0.72
C LEU A 105 -0.94 -16.53 0.20
N ILE A 106 -1.15 -17.36 1.23
CA ILE A 106 -2.27 -17.24 2.15
C ILE A 106 -1.72 -16.97 3.55
N TYR A 107 -2.22 -15.93 4.20
CA TYR A 107 -1.78 -15.53 5.53
C TYR A 107 -2.95 -15.44 6.50
N SER A 108 -2.73 -15.86 7.74
CA SER A 108 -3.62 -15.54 8.85
C SER A 108 -3.40 -14.10 9.32
N THR A 109 -4.47 -13.44 9.75
CA THR A 109 -4.39 -12.07 10.29
C THR A 109 -4.31 -12.03 11.82
N GLU A 110 -4.11 -13.16 12.47
CA GLU A 110 -4.15 -13.23 13.94
C GLU A 110 -2.90 -12.67 14.62
N LYS A 111 -1.73 -12.80 13.96
CA LYS A 111 -0.44 -12.41 14.54
C LYS A 111 0.16 -11.20 13.82
N THR A 112 1.15 -11.43 13.03
CA THR A 112 1.94 -10.42 12.32
C THR A 112 1.07 -9.46 11.47
N PHE A 113 -0.01 -9.97 10.89
CA PHE A 113 -0.94 -9.17 10.09
C PHE A 113 -2.13 -8.61 10.90
N SER A 114 -2.06 -8.60 12.23
CA SER A 114 -3.18 -8.12 13.08
C SER A 114 -3.46 -6.61 12.93
N GLY A 115 -2.46 -5.83 12.54
CA GLY A 115 -2.54 -4.38 12.33
C GLY A 115 -2.92 -3.94 10.92
N ILE A 116 -3.40 -4.85 10.05
CA ILE A 116 -3.83 -4.44 8.71
C ILE A 116 -5.04 -3.52 8.74
N LYS A 117 -5.03 -2.53 7.84
CA LYS A 117 -6.10 -1.54 7.64
C LYS A 117 -6.78 -1.78 6.30
N PRO A 118 -8.10 -1.58 6.18
CA PRO A 118 -8.81 -1.66 4.90
C PRO A 118 -8.43 -0.48 4.01
N VAL A 119 -8.33 -0.71 2.71
CA VAL A 119 -8.24 0.37 1.73
C VAL A 119 -9.63 0.97 1.52
N ILE A 120 -9.70 2.29 1.53
CA ILE A 120 -10.90 3.09 1.28
C ILE A 120 -10.89 3.49 -0.19
N TYR A 121 -11.88 3.01 -0.93
CA TYR A 121 -12.03 3.30 -2.35
C TYR A 121 -12.89 4.53 -2.57
N THR A 122 -12.36 5.52 -3.28
CA THR A 122 -13.04 6.81 -3.49
C THR A 122 -12.80 7.35 -4.90
N ASP A 123 -13.66 8.23 -5.35
CA ASP A 123 -13.47 9.05 -6.56
C ASP A 123 -12.65 10.32 -6.30
N ILE A 124 -12.50 10.66 -5.03
CA ILE A 124 -11.96 11.94 -4.60
C ILE A 124 -10.51 11.70 -4.20
N THR A 125 -9.59 12.51 -4.70
CA THR A 125 -8.28 12.67 -4.10
C THR A 125 -8.45 13.10 -2.65
N PHE A 126 -7.71 12.47 -1.76
CA PHE A 126 -7.80 12.73 -0.32
C PHE A 126 -7.49 14.21 -0.05
N ASP A 127 -8.42 14.89 0.59
CA ASP A 127 -8.31 16.30 0.89
C ASP A 127 -7.91 16.48 2.37
N LEU A 128 -6.70 16.95 2.59
CA LEU A 128 -6.13 17.16 3.93
C LEU A 128 -6.36 18.57 4.45
N PHE A 129 -7.50 19.21 4.13
CA PHE A 129 -7.79 20.62 4.32
C PHE A 129 -7.52 21.21 5.72
N ASP A 130 -7.41 20.39 6.76
CA ASP A 130 -7.32 20.85 8.14
C ASP A 130 -6.08 20.35 8.90
N ILE A 131 -5.00 19.95 8.21
CA ILE A 131 -3.80 19.47 8.90
C ILE A 131 -2.87 20.61 9.24
N ASP A 132 -2.73 20.87 10.52
CA ASP A 132 -1.62 21.66 11.04
C ASP A 132 -0.32 20.87 10.87
N PHE A 133 0.70 21.47 10.24
CA PHE A 133 1.97 20.80 9.90
C PHE A 133 2.86 20.47 11.10
N MET A 134 2.25 20.08 12.22
CA MET A 134 2.97 19.53 13.36
C MET A 134 3.39 18.08 13.06
N ASP A 135 4.55 17.69 13.54
CA ASP A 135 5.19 16.43 13.15
C ASP A 135 4.33 15.17 13.35
N ASP A 136 3.54 15.14 14.40
CA ASP A 136 2.69 13.98 14.71
C ASP A 136 1.46 13.91 13.81
N GLU A 137 0.80 15.03 13.53
CA GLU A 137 -0.38 15.12 12.66
C GLU A 137 -0.03 14.79 11.20
N MET A 138 1.14 15.26 10.72
CA MET A 138 1.62 14.92 9.37
C MET A 138 1.87 13.40 9.23
N SER A 139 2.39 12.76 10.25
CA SER A 139 2.66 11.31 10.22
C SER A 139 1.37 10.50 10.15
N GLU A 140 0.35 10.88 10.92
CA GLU A 140 -0.97 10.26 10.91
C GLU A 140 -1.67 10.45 9.56
N ALA A 141 -1.63 11.66 9.02
CA ALA A 141 -2.19 11.99 7.72
C ALA A 141 -1.53 11.22 6.56
N ILE A 142 -0.21 11.08 6.58
CA ILE A 142 0.51 10.26 5.61
C ILE A 142 0.05 8.80 5.71
N GLU A 143 -0.02 8.24 6.92
CA GLU A 143 -0.44 6.86 7.12
C GLU A 143 -1.89 6.63 6.65
N GLU A 144 -2.80 7.57 6.93
CA GLU A 144 -4.16 7.53 6.40
C GLU A 144 -4.19 7.61 4.88
N SER A 145 -3.44 8.54 4.29
CA SER A 145 -3.39 8.69 2.83
C SER A 145 -2.96 7.42 2.11
N LEU A 146 -2.08 6.62 2.75
CA LEU A 146 -1.67 5.31 2.24
C LEU A 146 -2.78 4.25 2.29
N CYS A 147 -3.94 4.53 2.87
CA CYS A 147 -5.12 3.66 2.85
C CYS A 147 -6.19 4.08 1.84
N PHE A 148 -5.95 5.11 1.02
CA PHE A 148 -6.88 5.52 -0.04
C PHE A 148 -6.46 5.01 -1.41
N LYS A 149 -7.44 4.70 -2.25
CA LYS A 149 -7.23 4.24 -3.62
C LYS A 149 -8.43 4.62 -4.50
N HIS A 150 -8.19 4.84 -5.79
CA HIS A 150 -9.28 5.12 -6.71
C HIS A 150 -10.26 3.94 -6.80
N LYS A 151 -11.56 4.23 -6.89
CA LYS A 151 -12.64 3.22 -6.87
C LYS A 151 -12.53 2.15 -7.95
N ASP A 152 -11.90 2.44 -9.08
CA ASP A 152 -11.70 1.47 -10.15
C ASP A 152 -10.86 0.26 -9.71
N TRP A 153 -10.10 0.40 -8.62
CA TRP A 153 -9.35 -0.68 -8.00
C TRP A 153 -10.12 -1.45 -6.92
N ALA A 154 -11.41 -1.13 -6.68
CA ALA A 154 -12.20 -1.76 -5.62
C ALA A 154 -12.34 -3.29 -5.75
N TYR A 155 -12.11 -3.84 -6.95
CA TYR A 155 -12.08 -5.28 -7.19
C TYR A 155 -10.97 -6.00 -6.43
N GLU A 156 -9.94 -5.29 -5.95
CA GLU A 156 -8.84 -5.86 -5.18
C GLU A 156 -9.25 -6.22 -3.75
N ASN A 157 -10.25 -5.54 -3.19
CA ASN A 157 -10.65 -5.65 -1.78
C ASN A 157 -9.41 -5.67 -0.87
N GLU A 158 -8.61 -4.62 -1.04
CA GLU A 158 -7.25 -4.53 -0.52
C GLU A 158 -7.25 -4.17 0.98
N TRP A 159 -6.31 -4.77 1.68
CA TRP A 159 -5.91 -4.42 3.04
C TRP A 159 -4.43 -4.14 3.07
N ARG A 160 -3.98 -3.23 3.92
CA ARG A 160 -2.59 -2.81 4.01
C ARG A 160 -2.04 -2.96 5.42
N LEU A 161 -0.85 -3.56 5.52
CA LEU A 161 0.01 -3.39 6.67
C LEU A 161 0.97 -2.25 6.37
N ILE A 162 0.92 -1.21 7.20
CA ILE A 162 1.76 -0.02 7.06
C ILE A 162 2.71 0.00 8.25
N GLN A 163 3.99 0.17 7.99
CA GLN A 163 5.04 0.25 9.00
C GLN A 163 5.92 1.47 8.73
N ASN A 164 6.28 2.16 9.79
CA ASN A 164 7.25 3.25 9.76
C ASN A 164 8.60 2.69 10.21
N GLU A 165 9.27 1.95 9.32
CA GLU A 165 10.56 1.32 9.59
C GLU A 165 11.43 1.28 8.33
N ASP A 166 12.73 1.44 8.50
CA ASP A 166 13.71 1.33 7.40
C ASP A 166 13.92 -0.11 6.90
N ALA A 167 13.61 -1.11 7.70
CA ALA A 167 13.75 -2.51 7.33
C ALA A 167 12.64 -2.91 6.35
N GLY A 168 12.90 -2.96 5.07
CA GLY A 168 11.93 -3.35 4.03
C GLY A 168 11.49 -4.82 4.09
N PHE A 169 11.68 -5.51 5.21
CA PHE A 169 11.28 -6.92 5.41
C PHE A 169 10.54 -7.11 6.72
N LEU A 170 9.47 -7.87 6.67
CA LEU A 170 8.67 -8.29 7.81
C LEU A 170 8.82 -9.79 8.02
N ASN A 171 9.21 -10.20 9.23
CA ASN A 171 9.17 -11.60 9.64
C ASN A 171 7.73 -11.95 10.04
N TYR A 172 7.24 -13.10 9.58
CA TYR A 172 5.92 -13.60 9.94
C TYR A 172 6.00 -15.02 10.52
N GLU A 173 5.07 -15.33 11.43
CA GLU A 173 4.92 -16.64 12.08
C GLU A 173 3.82 -17.46 11.43
#